data_0afdfe3c7f9c30e61f446cfaaf59b697
#
_entry.id   0afdfe3c7f9c30e61f446cfaaf59b697
#
_cell.length_a   1.000
_cell.length_b   1.000
_cell.length_c   1.000
_cell.angle_alpha   90.00
_cell.angle_beta   90.00
_cell.angle_gamma   90.00
#
_symmetry.space_group_name_H-M   'P 1'
#
loop_
_entity.id
_entity.type
_entity.pdbx_description
1 polymer ?
#
loop_
_entity_poly.entity_id
_entity_poly.type
_entity_poly.pdbx_seq_one_letter_code
_entity_poly.pdbx_strand_id
1 'polypeptide(L)'
;MKEQAKVVLGAWAWGDNNSYFGNNYDQAHFQEVYNEAIKNGLNFWDTAVAYGNGASETLLGNLMKNTPREDLVISTKFTPQMADNSENPIESMFNGSLKRLNTDYIDYYWIHNDADVEKWTPLIIPLLKTGKIKHVGVSNHTLSEIKRVQEILGKAGFKLDAVQNHLSLLDRTSEQAGILEYCKENNITFFAYMVLEQGALSGKYNVDNPFPAGSVRAQVYNNKLPQLTDLINTLHEIGQRHDLSTAQTAMAWALAKGALPIIGVTKVKQVDDAAGVAQSHLTSEEIKTLEEVADKAGVNTIGSWEQDMREDK
;
A
#
# COMPACT_ATOMS: atom_id res chain seq x y z
N MET A 1 9.73 -23.42 2.13
CA MET A 1 9.36 -22.12 1.49
C MET A 1 8.73 -21.30 2.60
N LYS A 2 9.19 -20.05 2.83
CA LYS A 2 8.44 -19.14 3.72
C LYS A 2 7.06 -18.96 3.09
N GLU A 3 6.01 -19.06 3.88
CA GLU A 3 4.63 -18.84 3.43
C GLU A 3 4.54 -17.42 2.84
N GLN A 4 3.92 -17.28 1.69
CA GLN A 4 3.83 -15.97 1.02
C GLN A 4 2.95 -15.06 1.88
N ALA A 5 3.46 -13.88 2.22
CA ALA A 5 2.71 -12.89 2.99
C ALA A 5 1.34 -12.63 2.36
N LYS A 6 0.31 -12.58 3.19
CA LYS A 6 -1.07 -12.28 2.75
C LYS A 6 -1.46 -10.82 2.96
N VAL A 7 -0.70 -10.09 3.78
CA VAL A 7 -0.91 -8.68 4.08
C VAL A 7 0.45 -8.01 4.24
N VAL A 8 0.55 -6.77 3.80
CA VAL A 8 1.70 -5.87 3.99
C VAL A 8 1.30 -4.79 5.00
N LEU A 9 2.17 -4.49 5.94
CA LEU A 9 1.94 -3.45 6.93
C LEU A 9 2.48 -2.11 6.43
N GLY A 10 1.60 -1.12 6.29
CA GLY A 10 1.94 0.21 5.80
C GLY A 10 2.34 1.15 6.94
N ALA A 11 3.46 1.83 6.76
CA ALA A 11 4.00 2.80 7.70
C ALA A 11 3.83 4.27 7.24
N TRP A 12 2.90 4.56 6.34
CA TRP A 12 2.70 5.93 5.84
C TRP A 12 2.39 6.93 6.97
N ALA A 13 1.58 6.54 7.94
CA ALA A 13 1.22 7.40 9.07
C ALA A 13 2.29 7.49 10.17
N TRP A 14 3.46 6.83 10.00
CA TRP A 14 4.53 6.86 10.98
C TRP A 14 5.39 8.13 10.77
N GLY A 15 5.59 8.89 11.85
CA GLY A 15 6.27 10.19 11.78
C GLY A 15 5.43 11.32 11.16
N ASP A 16 4.10 11.20 11.21
CA ASP A 16 3.14 12.16 10.64
C ASP A 16 3.22 13.56 11.27
N ASN A 17 3.62 13.67 12.54
CA ASN A 17 3.74 14.93 13.27
C ASN A 17 2.51 15.85 13.16
N ASN A 18 1.31 15.28 13.27
CA ASN A 18 0.02 15.96 13.08
C ASN A 18 -0.21 16.58 11.70
N SER A 19 0.55 16.18 10.65
CA SER A 19 0.47 16.81 9.35
C SER A 19 -0.71 16.32 8.52
N TYR A 20 -0.79 15.02 8.25
CA TYR A 20 -1.79 14.43 7.34
C TYR A 20 -2.86 13.62 8.09
N PHE A 21 -2.41 12.69 8.95
CA PHE A 21 -3.29 11.77 9.68
C PHE A 21 -3.76 12.34 11.01
N GLY A 22 -3.17 13.44 11.48
CA GLY A 22 -3.49 14.05 12.76
C GLY A 22 -3.05 13.19 13.95
N ASN A 23 -1.95 12.43 13.79
CA ASN A 23 -1.36 11.67 14.89
C ASN A 23 0.04 12.21 15.24
N ASN A 24 0.42 12.01 16.50
CA ASN A 24 1.73 12.38 17.02
C ASN A 24 2.22 11.29 17.97
N TYR A 25 2.17 10.04 17.52
CA TYR A 25 2.68 8.91 18.29
C TYR A 25 4.19 8.90 18.29
N ASP A 26 4.77 8.57 19.44
CA ASP A 26 6.21 8.44 19.64
C ASP A 26 6.72 7.03 19.23
N GLN A 27 8.03 6.86 19.31
CA GLN A 27 8.68 5.59 18.99
C GLN A 27 8.24 4.46 19.95
N ALA A 28 7.94 4.75 21.22
CA ALA A 28 7.52 3.74 22.18
C ALA A 28 6.16 3.14 21.79
N HIS A 29 5.24 4.00 21.36
CA HIS A 29 3.93 3.57 20.83
C HIS A 29 4.08 2.65 19.60
N PHE A 30 4.92 3.03 18.64
CA PHE A 30 5.15 2.20 17.47
C PHE A 30 5.94 0.93 17.75
N GLN A 31 6.73 0.91 18.83
CA GLN A 31 7.39 -0.33 19.28
C GLN A 31 6.37 -1.40 19.68
N GLU A 32 5.28 -1.01 20.33
CA GLU A 32 4.19 -1.95 20.69
C GLU A 32 3.51 -2.51 19.41
N VAL A 33 3.22 -1.64 18.44
CA VAL A 33 2.64 -2.03 17.14
C VAL A 33 3.57 -2.98 16.38
N TYR A 34 4.86 -2.66 16.34
CA TYR A 34 5.88 -3.49 15.68
C TYR A 34 6.01 -4.86 16.35
N ASN A 35 6.11 -4.88 17.69
CA ASN A 35 6.24 -6.13 18.44
C ASN A 35 5.03 -7.05 18.23
N GLU A 36 3.82 -6.50 18.22
CA GLU A 36 2.61 -7.28 17.95
C GLU A 36 2.59 -7.83 16.51
N ALA A 37 3.09 -7.06 15.53
CA ALA A 37 3.23 -7.54 14.16
C ALA A 37 4.17 -8.76 14.07
N ILE A 38 5.36 -8.65 14.67
CA ILE A 38 6.33 -9.77 14.69
C ILE A 38 5.76 -10.99 15.41
N LYS A 39 5.10 -10.81 16.54
CA LYS A 39 4.43 -11.88 17.31
C LYS A 39 3.36 -12.61 16.48
N ASN A 40 2.63 -11.89 15.64
CA ASN A 40 1.62 -12.45 14.72
C ASN A 40 2.22 -12.98 13.41
N GLY A 41 3.53 -12.98 13.24
CA GLY A 41 4.21 -13.44 12.01
C GLY A 41 4.08 -12.48 10.83
N LEU A 42 3.61 -11.23 11.07
CA LEU A 42 3.53 -10.19 10.05
C LEU A 42 4.86 -9.43 10.00
N ASN A 43 5.65 -9.74 9.00
CA ASN A 43 7.03 -9.26 8.86
C ASN A 43 7.28 -8.46 7.59
N PHE A 44 6.24 -8.16 6.81
CA PHE A 44 6.35 -7.38 5.58
C PHE A 44 5.91 -5.93 5.83
N TRP A 45 6.84 -4.98 5.68
CA TRP A 45 6.65 -3.56 5.94
C TRP A 45 6.82 -2.72 4.68
N ASP A 46 5.88 -1.81 4.43
CA ASP A 46 5.94 -0.83 3.34
C ASP A 46 6.09 0.58 3.89
N THR A 47 7.12 1.27 3.43
CA THR A 47 7.42 2.67 3.74
C THR A 47 7.83 3.44 2.49
N ALA A 48 8.21 4.70 2.62
CA ALA A 48 8.78 5.53 1.56
C ALA A 48 9.57 6.72 2.14
N VAL A 49 10.53 7.25 1.39
CA VAL A 49 11.21 8.49 1.74
C VAL A 49 10.23 9.67 1.85
N ALA A 50 9.17 9.69 1.02
CA ALA A 50 8.14 10.72 1.05
C ALA A 50 7.34 10.75 2.37
N TYR A 51 7.30 9.64 3.12
CA TYR A 51 6.54 9.53 4.35
C TYR A 51 7.25 10.27 5.49
N GLY A 52 6.72 11.45 5.85
CA GLY A 52 7.34 12.33 6.83
C GLY A 52 8.77 12.75 6.46
N ASN A 53 9.09 12.85 5.16
CA ASN A 53 10.43 13.19 4.65
C ASN A 53 11.53 12.27 5.24
N GLY A 54 11.30 10.95 5.20
CA GLY A 54 12.21 9.92 5.71
C GLY A 54 12.02 9.57 7.19
N ALA A 55 11.09 10.23 7.89
CA ALA A 55 10.82 9.92 9.31
C ALA A 55 10.26 8.51 9.47
N SER A 56 9.37 8.06 8.57
CA SER A 56 8.84 6.70 8.59
C SER A 56 9.93 5.64 8.41
N GLU A 57 10.84 5.81 7.46
CA GLU A 57 11.97 4.90 7.27
C GLU A 57 12.90 4.88 8.49
N THR A 58 13.21 6.06 9.07
CA THR A 58 14.06 6.17 10.26
C THR A 58 13.43 5.47 11.46
N LEU A 59 12.14 5.65 11.66
CA LEU A 59 11.40 5.03 12.74
C LEU A 59 11.37 3.50 12.59
N LEU A 60 11.04 3.00 11.41
CA LEU A 60 11.06 1.58 11.10
C LEU A 60 12.46 0.99 11.29
N GLY A 61 13.51 1.66 10.78
CA GLY A 61 14.90 1.25 10.97
C GLY A 61 15.33 1.17 12.43
N ASN A 62 14.80 2.04 13.30
CA ASN A 62 15.05 1.97 14.74
C ASN A 62 14.35 0.78 15.39
N LEU A 63 13.10 0.50 15.00
CA LEU A 63 12.29 -0.57 15.59
C LEU A 63 12.79 -1.96 15.21
N MET A 64 13.29 -2.12 13.98
CA MET A 64 13.74 -3.43 13.48
C MET A 64 15.14 -3.86 13.93
N LYS A 65 15.88 -3.04 14.68
CA LYS A 65 17.27 -3.31 15.09
C LYS A 65 17.51 -4.66 15.79
N ASN A 66 16.51 -5.14 16.52
CA ASN A 66 16.60 -6.39 17.30
C ASN A 66 15.96 -7.59 16.55
N THR A 67 15.49 -7.40 15.33
CA THR A 67 14.94 -8.48 14.49
C THR A 67 15.97 -8.84 13.42
N PRO A 68 16.33 -10.11 13.23
CA PRO A 68 17.20 -10.51 12.13
C PRO A 68 16.68 -9.98 10.81
N ARG A 69 17.56 -9.31 10.04
CA ARG A 69 17.15 -8.63 8.78
C ARG A 69 16.53 -9.59 7.75
N GLU A 70 17.03 -10.80 7.72
CA GLU A 70 16.54 -11.89 6.86
C GLU A 70 15.15 -12.40 7.21
N ASP A 71 14.65 -12.10 8.40
CA ASP A 71 13.28 -12.43 8.81
C ASP A 71 12.27 -11.37 8.40
N LEU A 72 12.73 -10.22 7.93
CA LEU A 72 11.92 -9.10 7.48
C LEU A 72 11.86 -9.02 5.96
N VAL A 73 10.75 -8.52 5.45
CA VAL A 73 10.57 -8.07 4.06
C VAL A 73 10.34 -6.56 4.11
N ILE A 74 11.27 -5.79 3.57
CA ILE A 74 11.23 -4.31 3.61
C ILE A 74 11.02 -3.75 2.21
N SER A 75 10.02 -2.89 2.12
CA SER A 75 9.60 -2.20 0.92
C SER A 75 9.75 -0.69 1.12
N THR A 76 10.47 -0.02 0.22
CA THR A 76 10.55 1.46 0.18
C THR A 76 10.69 1.96 -1.25
N LYS A 77 10.66 3.29 -1.45
CA LYS A 77 10.34 3.86 -2.75
C LYS A 77 11.27 5.03 -3.12
N PHE A 78 11.62 5.11 -4.40
CA PHE A 78 12.11 6.32 -5.04
C PHE A 78 10.93 7.23 -5.37
N THR A 79 10.95 8.47 -4.91
CA THR A 79 9.91 9.48 -5.19
C THR A 79 10.45 10.50 -6.19
N PRO A 80 10.02 10.46 -7.46
CA PRO A 80 10.56 11.33 -8.53
C PRO A 80 10.53 12.82 -8.20
N GLN A 81 9.49 13.29 -7.50
CA GLN A 81 9.32 14.70 -7.10
C GLN A 81 10.34 15.16 -6.04
N MET A 82 11.05 14.21 -5.41
CA MET A 82 12.10 14.48 -4.42
C MET A 82 13.50 14.17 -4.97
N ALA A 83 13.61 13.93 -6.27
CA ALA A 83 14.89 13.64 -6.91
C ALA A 83 15.86 14.80 -6.76
N ASP A 84 17.11 14.53 -6.38
CA ASP A 84 18.19 15.49 -6.33
C ASP A 84 18.83 15.73 -7.73
N ASN A 85 19.84 16.57 -7.78
CA ASN A 85 20.57 16.89 -9.02
C ASN A 85 21.80 15.99 -9.26
N SER A 86 21.85 14.83 -8.61
CA SER A 86 22.94 13.87 -8.84
C SER A 86 22.83 13.21 -10.23
N GLU A 87 23.90 12.58 -10.69
CA GLU A 87 23.90 11.84 -11.96
C GLU A 87 22.87 10.70 -11.97
N ASN A 88 22.70 10.02 -10.82
CA ASN A 88 21.65 9.03 -10.63
C ASN A 88 20.86 9.31 -9.33
N PRO A 89 19.78 10.09 -9.38
CA PRO A 89 18.96 10.41 -8.21
C PRO A 89 18.31 9.19 -7.56
N ILE A 90 18.05 8.12 -8.31
CA ILE A 90 17.52 6.86 -7.76
C ILE A 90 18.55 6.23 -6.82
N GLU A 91 19.81 6.15 -7.24
CA GLU A 91 20.89 5.61 -6.41
C GLU A 91 21.16 6.47 -5.19
N SER A 92 21.14 7.79 -5.34
CA SER A 92 21.28 8.75 -4.22
C SER A 92 20.21 8.51 -3.16
N MET A 93 18.94 8.47 -3.58
CA MET A 93 17.80 8.27 -2.68
C MET A 93 17.82 6.86 -2.06
N PHE A 94 18.13 5.82 -2.83
CA PHE A 94 18.29 4.45 -2.36
C PHE A 94 19.32 4.34 -1.23
N ASN A 95 20.51 4.94 -1.44
CA ASN A 95 21.56 4.96 -0.41
C ASN A 95 21.12 5.72 0.86
N GLY A 96 20.31 6.77 0.70
CA GLY A 96 19.67 7.46 1.82
C GLY A 96 18.69 6.56 2.57
N SER A 97 17.86 5.81 1.86
CA SER A 97 16.92 4.85 2.44
C SER A 97 17.63 3.72 3.20
N LEU A 98 18.71 3.16 2.65
CA LEU A 98 19.54 2.15 3.32
C LEU A 98 20.06 2.65 4.69
N LYS A 99 20.50 3.92 4.74
CA LYS A 99 21.00 4.54 6.00
C LYS A 99 19.88 4.70 7.02
N ARG A 100 18.70 5.23 6.61
CA ARG A 100 17.57 5.43 7.52
C ARG A 100 17.00 4.12 8.05
N LEU A 101 16.89 3.11 7.17
CA LEU A 101 16.42 1.77 7.52
C LEU A 101 17.48 0.89 8.20
N ASN A 102 18.74 1.36 8.29
CA ASN A 102 19.85 0.62 8.89
C ASN A 102 19.99 -0.80 8.30
N THR A 103 20.04 -0.89 6.97
CA THR A 103 20.15 -2.14 6.20
C THR A 103 21.06 -1.96 4.99
N ASP A 104 21.55 -3.05 4.41
CA ASP A 104 22.41 -3.06 3.22
C ASP A 104 21.69 -3.50 1.95
N TYR A 105 20.42 -3.93 2.05
CA TYR A 105 19.57 -4.28 0.92
C TYR A 105 18.09 -3.97 1.19
N ILE A 106 17.30 -3.88 0.11
CA ILE A 106 15.85 -3.69 0.13
C ILE A 106 15.19 -4.86 -0.59
N ASP A 107 14.10 -5.37 -0.04
CA ASP A 107 13.37 -6.48 -0.67
C ASP A 107 12.54 -6.00 -1.85
N TYR A 108 11.74 -4.93 -1.68
CA TYR A 108 10.98 -4.30 -2.76
C TYR A 108 11.33 -2.82 -2.88
N TYR A 109 11.78 -2.40 -4.06
CA TYR A 109 12.07 -1.00 -4.33
C TYR A 109 11.24 -0.50 -5.50
N TRP A 110 10.56 0.64 -5.30
CA TRP A 110 9.55 1.14 -6.21
C TRP A 110 9.96 2.47 -6.85
N ILE A 111 9.48 2.71 -8.09
CA ILE A 111 9.26 4.06 -8.60
C ILE A 111 7.87 4.47 -8.12
N HIS A 112 7.78 5.46 -7.22
CA HIS A 112 6.62 5.70 -6.34
C HIS A 112 5.40 6.27 -7.05
N ASN A 113 5.61 7.25 -7.92
CA ASN A 113 4.52 7.96 -8.58
C ASN A 113 4.68 7.87 -10.08
N ASP A 114 3.54 8.11 -10.78
CA ASP A 114 3.55 8.39 -12.22
C ASP A 114 4.63 9.42 -12.53
N ALA A 115 5.51 9.06 -13.44
CA ALA A 115 6.63 9.87 -13.85
C ALA A 115 7.14 9.36 -15.21
N ASP A 116 8.00 10.13 -15.81
CA ASP A 116 8.64 9.80 -17.08
C ASP A 116 9.33 8.41 -17.05
N VAL A 117 8.65 7.40 -17.58
CA VAL A 117 9.09 6.01 -17.62
C VAL A 117 10.41 5.88 -18.37
N GLU A 118 10.58 6.65 -19.47
CA GLU A 118 11.78 6.63 -20.29
C GLU A 118 12.99 7.20 -19.54
N LYS A 119 12.78 8.14 -18.65
CA LYS A 119 13.81 8.74 -17.82
C LYS A 119 14.18 7.87 -16.64
N TRP A 120 13.17 7.42 -15.85
CA TRP A 120 13.45 6.84 -14.54
C TRP A 120 13.73 5.34 -14.59
N THR A 121 13.06 4.58 -15.46
CA THR A 121 13.26 3.14 -15.51
C THR A 121 14.69 2.73 -15.86
N PRO A 122 15.39 3.37 -16.82
CA PRO A 122 16.78 3.04 -17.09
C PRO A 122 17.72 3.30 -15.89
N LEU A 123 17.44 4.30 -15.08
CA LEU A 123 18.31 4.68 -13.96
C LEU A 123 18.26 3.71 -12.76
N ILE A 124 17.24 2.84 -12.67
CA ILE A 124 17.21 1.79 -11.63
C ILE A 124 18.06 0.57 -12.02
N ILE A 125 18.34 0.36 -13.31
CA ILE A 125 19.03 -0.84 -13.81
C ILE A 125 20.42 -1.02 -13.19
N PRO A 126 21.27 0.02 -13.04
CA PRO A 126 22.56 -0.14 -12.35
C PRO A 126 22.40 -0.68 -10.92
N LEU A 127 21.40 -0.23 -10.18
CA LEU A 127 21.14 -0.73 -8.83
C LEU A 127 20.68 -2.20 -8.82
N LEU A 128 19.83 -2.60 -9.77
CA LEU A 128 19.42 -4.00 -9.90
C LEU A 128 20.63 -4.94 -10.11
N LYS A 129 21.63 -4.49 -10.87
CA LYS A 129 22.87 -5.26 -11.10
C LYS A 129 23.70 -5.46 -9.83
N THR A 130 23.54 -4.59 -8.81
CA THR A 130 24.25 -4.76 -7.53
C THR A 130 23.70 -5.89 -6.67
N GLY A 131 22.48 -6.36 -6.95
CA GLY A 131 21.76 -7.33 -6.13
C GLY A 131 21.24 -6.79 -4.78
N LYS A 132 21.37 -5.49 -4.52
CA LYS A 132 20.86 -4.84 -3.30
C LYS A 132 19.35 -4.60 -3.32
N ILE A 133 18.72 -4.66 -4.48
CA ILE A 133 17.26 -4.68 -4.66
C ILE A 133 16.89 -6.11 -5.04
N LYS A 134 15.99 -6.74 -4.30
CA LYS A 134 15.55 -8.11 -4.57
C LYS A 134 14.43 -8.16 -5.59
N HIS A 135 13.49 -7.21 -5.49
CA HIS A 135 12.34 -7.08 -6.39
C HIS A 135 12.14 -5.62 -6.77
N VAL A 136 11.92 -5.37 -8.05
CA VAL A 136 11.64 -4.03 -8.57
C VAL A 136 10.16 -3.89 -8.88
N GLY A 137 9.59 -2.73 -8.52
CA GLY A 137 8.20 -2.41 -8.77
C GLY A 137 7.97 -0.96 -9.21
N VAL A 138 6.76 -0.71 -9.69
CA VAL A 138 6.25 0.63 -9.99
C VAL A 138 4.94 0.87 -9.26
N SER A 139 4.65 2.13 -8.93
CA SER A 139 3.44 2.53 -8.23
C SER A 139 2.76 3.67 -8.98
N ASN A 140 1.42 3.66 -9.03
CA ASN A 140 0.62 4.65 -9.76
C ASN A 140 0.89 4.71 -11.28
N HIS A 141 1.14 3.56 -11.90
CA HIS A 141 1.36 3.44 -13.32
C HIS A 141 0.15 2.85 -14.04
N THR A 142 -0.17 3.39 -15.21
CA THR A 142 -1.19 2.85 -16.13
C THR A 142 -0.72 1.53 -16.77
N LEU A 143 -1.62 0.85 -17.45
CA LEU A 143 -1.30 -0.42 -18.12
C LEU A 143 -0.23 -0.25 -19.21
N SER A 144 -0.28 0.84 -19.99
CA SER A 144 0.73 1.13 -21.02
C SER A 144 2.10 1.41 -20.41
N GLU A 145 2.15 2.18 -19.34
CA GLU A 145 3.38 2.48 -18.60
C GLU A 145 4.00 1.21 -17.98
N ILE A 146 3.18 0.35 -17.36
CA ILE A 146 3.62 -0.94 -16.81
C ILE A 146 4.25 -1.81 -17.90
N LYS A 147 3.59 -1.93 -19.06
CA LYS A 147 4.13 -2.66 -20.22
C LYS A 147 5.44 -2.07 -20.69
N ARG A 148 5.53 -0.73 -20.74
CA ARG A 148 6.74 -0.05 -21.16
C ARG A 148 7.90 -0.25 -20.18
N VAL A 149 7.66 -0.14 -18.87
CA VAL A 149 8.65 -0.47 -17.82
C VAL A 149 9.16 -1.91 -18.00
N GLN A 150 8.27 -2.86 -18.20
CA GLN A 150 8.64 -4.27 -18.38
C GLN A 150 9.51 -4.48 -19.63
N GLU A 151 9.20 -3.77 -20.72
CA GLU A 151 10.02 -3.81 -21.94
C GLU A 151 11.44 -3.26 -21.70
N ILE A 152 11.56 -2.11 -21.02
CA ILE A 152 12.85 -1.49 -20.70
C ILE A 152 13.70 -2.42 -19.81
N LEU A 153 13.11 -2.92 -18.72
CA LEU A 153 13.77 -3.85 -17.81
C LEU A 153 14.16 -5.15 -18.52
N GLY A 154 13.28 -5.70 -19.38
CA GLY A 154 13.52 -6.93 -20.15
C GLY A 154 14.71 -6.84 -21.08
N LYS A 155 14.92 -5.69 -21.74
CA LYS A 155 16.12 -5.44 -22.58
C LYS A 155 17.42 -5.49 -21.77
N ALA A 156 17.36 -5.21 -20.47
CA ALA A 156 18.51 -5.29 -19.57
C ALA A 156 18.64 -6.64 -18.84
N GLY A 157 17.77 -7.61 -19.14
CA GLY A 157 17.76 -8.94 -18.52
C GLY A 157 17.06 -8.99 -17.14
N PHE A 158 16.26 -7.99 -16.82
CA PHE A 158 15.45 -7.93 -15.60
C PHE A 158 13.96 -8.06 -15.94
N LYS A 159 13.13 -8.32 -14.94
CA LYS A 159 11.67 -8.32 -15.05
C LYS A 159 11.08 -7.32 -14.06
N LEU A 160 9.88 -6.86 -14.34
CA LEU A 160 9.07 -6.16 -13.36
C LEU A 160 8.46 -7.21 -12.41
N ASP A 161 8.71 -7.08 -11.11
CA ASP A 161 8.24 -8.06 -10.11
C ASP A 161 6.90 -7.68 -9.52
N ALA A 162 6.60 -6.37 -9.44
CA ALA A 162 5.42 -5.91 -8.71
C ALA A 162 4.87 -4.58 -9.24
N VAL A 163 3.55 -4.39 -9.05
CA VAL A 163 2.81 -3.13 -9.27
C VAL A 163 2.09 -2.77 -7.98
N GLN A 164 2.14 -1.49 -7.58
CA GLN A 164 1.46 -0.97 -6.39
C GLN A 164 0.55 0.20 -6.77
N ASN A 165 -0.73 -0.07 -6.97
CA ASN A 165 -1.72 0.94 -7.33
C ASN A 165 -2.88 0.98 -6.32
N HIS A 166 -3.66 2.05 -6.37
CA HIS A 166 -4.91 2.15 -5.63
C HIS A 166 -5.86 1.01 -6.03
N LEU A 167 -6.38 0.32 -5.02
CA LEU A 167 -7.48 -0.63 -5.19
C LEU A 167 -8.28 -0.71 -3.89
N SER A 168 -9.51 -0.29 -3.96
CA SER A 168 -10.50 -0.42 -2.89
C SER A 168 -11.88 -0.70 -3.50
N LEU A 169 -12.89 -0.92 -2.66
CA LEU A 169 -14.29 -0.97 -3.12
C LEU A 169 -14.76 0.35 -3.76
N LEU A 170 -14.14 1.49 -3.41
CA LEU A 170 -14.50 2.81 -3.93
C LEU A 170 -13.66 3.24 -5.15
N ASP A 171 -12.49 2.64 -5.35
CA ASP A 171 -11.67 2.83 -6.53
C ASP A 171 -11.23 1.49 -7.10
N ARG A 172 -11.81 1.12 -8.23
CA ARG A 172 -11.50 -0.10 -8.99
C ARG A 172 -10.92 0.21 -10.36
N THR A 173 -10.36 1.42 -10.55
CA THR A 173 -9.84 1.85 -11.85
C THR A 173 -8.72 0.96 -12.34
N SER A 174 -7.83 0.48 -11.46
CA SER A 174 -6.77 -0.49 -11.79
C SER A 174 -7.32 -1.84 -12.28
N GLU A 175 -8.42 -2.33 -11.69
CA GLU A 175 -9.10 -3.54 -12.15
C GLU A 175 -9.76 -3.31 -13.50
N GLN A 176 -10.54 -2.22 -13.64
CA GLN A 176 -11.27 -1.87 -14.86
C GLN A 176 -10.35 -1.59 -16.05
N ALA A 177 -9.13 -1.12 -15.81
CA ALA A 177 -8.09 -0.94 -16.82
C ALA A 177 -7.37 -2.26 -17.20
N GLY A 178 -7.72 -3.40 -16.57
CA GLY A 178 -7.11 -4.70 -16.86
C GLY A 178 -5.73 -4.90 -16.24
N ILE A 179 -5.29 -4.03 -15.32
CA ILE A 179 -3.96 -4.10 -14.70
C ILE A 179 -3.82 -5.36 -13.84
N LEU A 180 -4.86 -5.72 -13.06
CA LEU A 180 -4.82 -6.91 -12.21
C LEU A 180 -4.68 -8.19 -13.03
N GLU A 181 -5.42 -8.29 -14.14
CA GLU A 181 -5.35 -9.45 -15.05
C GLU A 181 -3.98 -9.53 -15.71
N TYR A 182 -3.47 -8.40 -16.22
CA TYR A 182 -2.13 -8.33 -16.80
C TYR A 182 -1.04 -8.75 -15.80
N CYS A 183 -1.12 -8.30 -14.55
CA CYS A 183 -0.20 -8.70 -13.50
C CYS A 183 -0.23 -10.22 -13.26
N LYS A 184 -1.45 -10.78 -13.17
CA LYS A 184 -1.64 -12.22 -12.99
C LYS A 184 -1.04 -13.04 -14.14
N GLU A 185 -1.30 -12.65 -15.38
CA GLU A 185 -0.79 -13.33 -16.58
C GLU A 185 0.73 -13.27 -16.72
N ASN A 186 1.34 -12.21 -16.21
CA ASN A 186 2.79 -11.97 -16.32
C ASN A 186 3.57 -12.33 -15.03
N ASN A 187 2.93 -12.97 -14.03
CA ASN A 187 3.54 -13.29 -12.73
C ASN A 187 4.12 -12.05 -12.03
N ILE A 188 3.41 -10.93 -12.11
CA ILE A 188 3.67 -9.69 -11.40
C ILE A 188 2.76 -9.64 -10.18
N THR A 189 3.30 -9.38 -9.00
CA THR A 189 2.47 -9.24 -7.79
C THR A 189 1.79 -7.88 -7.78
N PHE A 190 0.46 -7.86 -7.67
CA PHE A 190 -0.28 -6.60 -7.52
C PHE A 190 -0.46 -6.28 -6.04
N PHE A 191 0.07 -5.14 -5.60
CA PHE A 191 -0.10 -4.59 -4.26
C PHE A 191 -1.19 -3.54 -4.28
N ALA A 192 -2.17 -3.68 -3.39
CA ALA A 192 -3.28 -2.75 -3.26
C ALA A 192 -3.04 -1.81 -2.08
N TYR A 193 -2.80 -0.52 -2.32
CA TYR A 193 -2.88 0.47 -1.26
C TYR A 193 -4.30 1.08 -1.19
N MET A 194 -4.61 1.84 -0.14
CA MET A 194 -5.92 2.46 0.14
C MET A 194 -7.09 1.48 0.30
N VAL A 195 -6.85 0.20 0.54
CA VAL A 195 -7.90 -0.84 0.69
C VAL A 195 -8.99 -0.44 1.69
N LEU A 196 -8.62 0.26 2.77
CA LEU A 196 -9.55 0.77 3.80
C LEU A 196 -9.92 2.24 3.62
N GLU A 197 -9.52 2.89 2.54
CA GLU A 197 -9.77 4.32 2.29
C GLU A 197 -9.45 5.18 3.53
N GLN A 198 -8.21 5.03 4.02
CA GLN A 198 -7.71 5.70 5.23
C GLN A 198 -8.59 5.50 6.47
N GLY A 199 -9.40 4.46 6.48
CA GLY A 199 -10.32 4.10 7.55
C GLY A 199 -11.79 4.34 7.24
N ALA A 200 -12.15 4.95 6.11
CA ALA A 200 -13.55 5.16 5.73
C ALA A 200 -14.33 3.85 5.59
N LEU A 201 -13.66 2.78 5.14
CA LEU A 201 -14.24 1.42 5.00
C LEU A 201 -14.03 0.54 6.25
N SER A 202 -13.59 1.11 7.38
CA SER A 202 -13.33 0.33 8.59
C SER A 202 -14.56 0.09 9.49
N GLY A 203 -15.68 0.76 9.21
CA GLY A 203 -16.86 0.78 10.07
C GLY A 203 -16.72 1.68 11.30
N LYS A 204 -15.53 2.26 11.53
CA LYS A 204 -15.29 3.16 12.67
C LYS A 204 -15.92 4.54 12.47
N TYR A 205 -15.84 5.07 11.26
CA TYR A 205 -16.31 6.41 10.92
C TYR A 205 -17.64 6.35 10.19
N ASN A 206 -18.56 7.21 10.58
CA ASN A 206 -19.90 7.34 10.03
C ASN A 206 -20.44 8.75 10.29
N VAL A 207 -21.70 9.02 9.98
CA VAL A 207 -22.32 10.33 10.14
C VAL A 207 -22.32 10.81 11.60
N ASP A 208 -22.51 9.88 12.56
CA ASP A 208 -22.55 10.18 13.98
C ASP A 208 -21.15 10.23 14.62
N ASN A 209 -20.17 9.58 14.01
CA ASN A 209 -18.77 9.56 14.43
C ASN A 209 -17.83 9.87 13.24
N PRO A 210 -17.79 11.13 12.77
CA PRO A 210 -16.99 11.51 11.62
C PRO A 210 -15.48 11.50 11.91
N PHE A 211 -14.68 11.64 10.88
CA PHE A 211 -13.24 11.86 11.05
C PHE A 211 -12.98 13.14 11.83
N PRO A 212 -11.91 13.16 12.67
CA PRO A 212 -11.57 14.31 13.51
C PRO A 212 -11.45 15.60 12.70
N ALA A 213 -12.13 16.65 13.13
CA ALA A 213 -12.08 17.97 12.51
C ALA A 213 -10.62 18.47 12.38
N GLY A 214 -10.31 19.12 11.27
CA GLY A 214 -8.98 19.66 10.99
C GLY A 214 -8.00 18.65 10.35
N SER A 215 -8.31 17.36 10.31
CA SER A 215 -7.49 16.39 9.57
C SER A 215 -7.76 16.45 8.06
N VAL A 216 -6.76 16.09 7.25
CA VAL A 216 -6.95 15.96 5.79
C VAL A 216 -8.01 14.90 5.49
N ARG A 217 -8.06 13.81 6.24
CA ARG A 217 -9.08 12.77 6.11
C ARG A 217 -10.50 13.31 6.32
N ALA A 218 -10.70 14.22 7.27
CA ALA A 218 -12.01 14.87 7.47
C ALA A 218 -12.44 15.68 6.24
N GLN A 219 -11.49 16.38 5.60
CA GLN A 219 -11.76 17.15 4.38
C GLN A 219 -12.13 16.25 3.20
N VAL A 220 -11.49 15.09 3.09
CA VAL A 220 -11.72 14.14 1.99
C VAL A 220 -12.99 13.34 2.17
N TYR A 221 -13.28 12.85 3.40
CA TYR A 221 -14.29 11.81 3.61
C TYR A 221 -15.55 12.24 4.35
N ASN A 222 -15.54 13.27 5.22
CA ASN A 222 -16.70 13.57 6.06
C ASN A 222 -17.97 13.89 5.25
N ASN A 223 -17.84 14.58 4.13
CA ASN A 223 -18.96 14.87 3.24
C ASN A 223 -19.45 13.66 2.43
N LYS A 224 -18.67 12.58 2.39
CA LYS A 224 -18.97 11.33 1.68
C LYS A 224 -19.58 10.26 2.60
N LEU A 225 -19.41 10.38 3.92
CA LEU A 225 -19.88 9.39 4.90
C LEU A 225 -21.38 9.02 4.74
N PRO A 226 -22.31 9.95 4.45
CA PRO A 226 -23.70 9.59 4.22
C PRO A 226 -23.89 8.60 3.06
N GLN A 227 -23.12 8.76 1.97
CA GLN A 227 -23.17 7.90 0.78
C GLN A 227 -22.59 6.52 1.05
N LEU A 228 -21.69 6.38 2.03
CA LEU A 228 -21.02 5.13 2.38
C LEU A 228 -21.83 4.24 3.35
N THR A 229 -22.95 4.73 3.88
CA THR A 229 -23.72 4.05 4.93
C THR A 229 -24.12 2.63 4.52
N ASP A 230 -24.70 2.47 3.33
CA ASP A 230 -25.15 1.16 2.84
C ASP A 230 -23.98 0.20 2.61
N LEU A 231 -22.85 0.70 2.07
CA LEU A 231 -21.66 -0.10 1.86
C LEU A 231 -21.05 -0.58 3.19
N ILE A 232 -20.98 0.30 4.18
CA ILE A 232 -20.46 -0.04 5.52
C ILE A 232 -21.36 -1.09 6.19
N ASN A 233 -22.69 -0.94 6.09
CA ASN A 233 -23.62 -1.93 6.61
C ASN A 233 -23.48 -3.28 5.90
N THR A 234 -23.35 -3.28 4.57
CA THR A 234 -23.15 -4.51 3.79
C THR A 234 -21.83 -5.21 4.15
N LEU A 235 -20.72 -4.43 4.30
CA LEU A 235 -19.44 -4.96 4.78
C LEU A 235 -19.59 -5.60 6.17
N HIS A 236 -20.32 -4.96 7.07
CA HIS A 236 -20.58 -5.48 8.41
C HIS A 236 -21.39 -6.78 8.38
N GLU A 237 -22.51 -6.81 7.65
CA GLU A 237 -23.39 -7.97 7.55
C GLU A 237 -22.69 -9.19 6.94
N ILE A 238 -21.90 -8.98 5.88
CA ILE A 238 -21.08 -10.05 5.27
C ILE A 238 -20.02 -10.50 6.26
N GLY A 239 -19.33 -9.55 6.91
CA GLY A 239 -18.31 -9.86 7.92
C GLY A 239 -18.83 -10.73 9.05
N GLN A 240 -20.03 -10.45 9.56
CA GLN A 240 -20.65 -11.27 10.62
C GLN A 240 -20.83 -12.75 10.23
N ARG A 241 -21.04 -13.06 8.95
CA ARG A 241 -21.19 -14.45 8.47
C ARG A 241 -19.89 -15.23 8.49
N HIS A 242 -18.76 -14.50 8.50
CA HIS A 242 -17.40 -15.03 8.41
C HIS A 242 -16.56 -14.77 9.68
N ASP A 243 -17.18 -14.27 10.75
CA ASP A 243 -16.49 -13.84 11.99
C ASP A 243 -15.41 -12.76 11.71
N LEU A 244 -15.66 -11.87 10.73
CA LEU A 244 -14.78 -10.78 10.33
C LEU A 244 -15.34 -9.42 10.79
N SER A 245 -14.45 -8.50 11.16
CA SER A 245 -14.78 -7.10 11.30
C SER A 245 -15.07 -6.45 9.93
N THR A 246 -15.74 -5.29 9.93
CA THR A 246 -15.99 -4.50 8.71
C THR A 246 -14.68 -4.22 7.95
N ALA A 247 -13.61 -3.85 8.66
CA ALA A 247 -12.30 -3.64 8.08
C ALA A 247 -11.71 -4.92 7.45
N GLN A 248 -11.81 -6.05 8.17
CA GLN A 248 -11.35 -7.34 7.66
C GLN A 248 -12.14 -7.79 6.43
N THR A 249 -13.44 -7.50 6.35
CA THR A 249 -14.25 -7.81 5.17
C THR A 249 -13.76 -7.04 3.93
N ALA A 250 -13.41 -5.76 4.09
CA ALA A 250 -12.83 -4.97 2.99
C ALA A 250 -11.43 -5.50 2.58
N MET A 251 -10.60 -5.93 3.55
CA MET A 251 -9.31 -6.58 3.25
C MET A 251 -9.51 -7.93 2.54
N ALA A 252 -10.48 -8.74 2.99
CA ALA A 252 -10.82 -10.04 2.39
C ALA A 252 -11.28 -9.89 0.94
N TRP A 253 -12.02 -8.81 0.63
CA TRP A 253 -12.39 -8.47 -0.73
C TRP A 253 -11.14 -8.24 -1.61
N ALA A 254 -10.18 -7.43 -1.16
CA ALA A 254 -8.95 -7.18 -1.91
C ALA A 254 -8.13 -8.46 -2.15
N LEU A 255 -8.05 -9.34 -1.14
CA LEU A 255 -7.43 -10.67 -1.27
C LEU A 255 -8.16 -11.53 -2.31
N ALA A 256 -9.50 -11.52 -2.31
CA ALA A 256 -10.32 -12.27 -3.26
C ALA A 256 -10.12 -11.77 -4.71
N LYS A 257 -9.77 -10.49 -4.90
CA LYS A 257 -9.37 -9.94 -6.20
C LYS A 257 -7.95 -10.36 -6.64
N GLY A 258 -7.23 -11.12 -5.82
CA GLY A 258 -5.85 -11.54 -6.08
C GLY A 258 -4.81 -10.46 -5.78
N ALA A 259 -5.20 -9.39 -5.11
CA ALA A 259 -4.29 -8.33 -4.70
C ALA A 259 -3.67 -8.62 -3.33
N LEU A 260 -2.45 -8.14 -3.10
CA LEU A 260 -1.78 -8.15 -1.79
C LEU A 260 -2.05 -6.80 -1.09
N PRO A 261 -2.93 -6.75 -0.06
CA PRO A 261 -3.32 -5.50 0.56
C PRO A 261 -2.21 -4.91 1.42
N ILE A 262 -2.01 -3.60 1.30
CA ILE A 262 -1.16 -2.80 2.20
C ILE A 262 -2.07 -2.11 3.21
N ILE A 263 -1.90 -2.45 4.49
CA ILE A 263 -2.75 -1.96 5.58
C ILE A 263 -1.94 -1.05 6.49
N GLY A 264 -2.33 0.21 6.54
CA GLY A 264 -1.73 1.19 7.45
C GLY A 264 -2.00 0.83 8.91
N VAL A 265 -0.93 0.68 9.71
CA VAL A 265 -1.04 0.29 11.10
C VAL A 265 -0.43 1.35 12.02
N THR A 266 -1.25 1.91 12.91
CA THR A 266 -0.83 2.83 13.98
C THR A 266 -1.24 2.34 15.36
N LYS A 267 -1.90 1.18 15.45
CA LYS A 267 -2.41 0.58 16.69
C LYS A 267 -2.34 -0.94 16.63
N VAL A 268 -2.11 -1.57 17.76
CA VAL A 268 -2.09 -3.04 17.94
C VAL A 268 -3.33 -3.70 17.31
N LYS A 269 -4.53 -3.19 17.59
CA LYS A 269 -5.76 -3.74 17.00
C LYS A 269 -5.75 -3.83 15.47
N GLN A 270 -5.12 -2.89 14.77
CA GLN A 270 -5.03 -2.93 13.30
C GLN A 270 -4.09 -4.05 12.83
N VAL A 271 -3.06 -4.37 13.61
CA VAL A 271 -2.19 -5.52 13.38
C VAL A 271 -2.96 -6.82 13.56
N ASP A 272 -3.75 -6.93 14.64
CA ASP A 272 -4.59 -8.11 14.90
C ASP A 272 -5.63 -8.31 13.79
N ASP A 273 -6.28 -7.23 13.34
CA ASP A 273 -7.21 -7.28 12.22
C ASP A 273 -6.51 -7.77 10.93
N ALA A 274 -5.30 -7.26 10.64
CA ALA A 274 -4.53 -7.67 9.48
C ALA A 274 -4.07 -9.14 9.56
N ALA A 275 -3.67 -9.61 10.74
CA ALA A 275 -3.31 -11.02 10.95
C ALA A 275 -4.51 -11.96 10.75
N GLY A 276 -5.68 -11.56 11.25
CA GLY A 276 -6.90 -12.38 11.21
C GLY A 276 -7.48 -12.58 9.81
N VAL A 277 -7.13 -11.73 8.83
CA VAL A 277 -7.76 -11.80 7.49
C VAL A 277 -7.11 -12.85 6.56
N ALA A 278 -5.92 -13.34 6.87
CA ALA A 278 -5.12 -14.18 5.97
C ALA A 278 -5.80 -15.49 5.54
N GLN A 279 -6.74 -16.01 6.33
CA GLN A 279 -7.50 -17.25 6.09
C GLN A 279 -8.93 -16.99 5.63
N SER A 280 -9.33 -15.73 5.42
CA SER A 280 -10.71 -15.37 5.08
C SER A 280 -11.02 -15.65 3.60
N HIS A 281 -12.27 -16.05 3.34
CA HIS A 281 -12.77 -16.28 1.99
C HIS A 281 -14.17 -15.68 1.85
N LEU A 282 -14.36 -14.81 0.85
CA LEU A 282 -15.66 -14.33 0.44
C LEU A 282 -16.14 -15.14 -0.78
N THR A 283 -17.43 -15.39 -0.84
CA THR A 283 -18.04 -16.02 -2.03
C THR A 283 -18.10 -15.02 -3.20
N SER A 284 -18.21 -15.53 -4.42
CA SER A 284 -18.35 -14.68 -5.61
C SER A 284 -19.60 -13.80 -5.56
N GLU A 285 -20.68 -14.26 -4.90
CA GLU A 285 -21.91 -13.50 -4.72
C GLU A 285 -21.72 -12.34 -3.74
N GLU A 286 -21.01 -12.57 -2.63
CA GLU A 286 -20.67 -11.53 -1.65
C GLU A 286 -19.76 -10.47 -2.26
N ILE A 287 -18.76 -10.87 -3.03
CA ILE A 287 -17.88 -9.95 -3.77
C ILE A 287 -18.72 -9.07 -4.70
N LYS A 288 -19.58 -9.69 -5.51
CA LYS A 288 -20.47 -8.97 -6.43
C LYS A 288 -21.41 -8.01 -5.70
N THR A 289 -22.01 -8.45 -4.59
CA THR A 289 -22.89 -7.60 -3.76
C THR A 289 -22.15 -6.37 -3.23
N LEU A 290 -20.93 -6.54 -2.70
CA LEU A 290 -20.09 -5.43 -2.23
C LEU A 290 -19.78 -4.43 -3.34
N GLU A 291 -19.42 -4.92 -4.54
CA GLU A 291 -19.10 -4.09 -5.69
C GLU A 291 -20.31 -3.32 -6.20
N GLU A 292 -21.49 -3.97 -6.28
CA GLU A 292 -22.74 -3.31 -6.70
C GLU A 292 -23.17 -2.20 -5.72
N VAL A 293 -23.01 -2.43 -4.40
CA VAL A 293 -23.34 -1.41 -3.38
C VAL A 293 -22.31 -0.28 -3.41
N ALA A 294 -21.04 -0.59 -3.62
CA ALA A 294 -19.99 0.42 -3.78
C ALA A 294 -20.21 1.30 -5.02
N ASP A 295 -20.61 0.70 -6.14
CA ASP A 295 -20.95 1.45 -7.38
C ASP A 295 -22.14 2.40 -7.16
N LYS A 296 -23.15 1.95 -6.41
CA LYS A 296 -24.33 2.80 -6.07
C LYS A 296 -23.97 3.97 -5.16
N ALA A 297 -22.95 3.83 -4.31
CA ALA A 297 -22.48 4.92 -3.46
C ALA A 297 -21.95 6.11 -4.29
N GLY A 298 -21.41 5.86 -5.49
CA GLY A 298 -21.00 6.91 -6.43
C GLY A 298 -19.91 7.84 -5.89
N VAL A 299 -19.04 7.33 -5.00
CA VAL A 299 -18.02 8.12 -4.32
C VAL A 299 -16.70 7.99 -5.10
N ASN A 300 -16.11 9.14 -5.45
CA ASN A 300 -14.76 9.20 -6.02
C ASN A 300 -13.75 9.48 -4.90
N THR A 301 -12.71 8.64 -4.79
CA THR A 301 -11.65 8.75 -3.79
C THR A 301 -10.25 8.95 -4.39
N ILE A 302 -10.14 9.10 -5.72
CA ILE A 302 -8.86 9.36 -6.39
C ILE A 302 -8.22 10.60 -5.78
N GLY A 303 -7.02 10.44 -5.24
CA GLY A 303 -6.24 11.53 -4.64
C GLY A 303 -5.53 12.39 -5.68
N SER A 304 -5.05 13.57 -5.26
CA SER A 304 -4.33 14.48 -6.16
C SER A 304 -2.96 13.95 -6.64
N TRP A 305 -2.47 12.88 -6.04
CA TRP A 305 -1.23 12.17 -6.42
C TRP A 305 -1.47 10.95 -7.29
N GLU A 306 -2.72 10.68 -7.65
CA GLU A 306 -3.17 9.54 -8.42
C GLU A 306 -3.70 9.97 -9.78
N GLN A 307 -3.77 9.04 -10.68
CA GLN A 307 -4.45 9.19 -11.97
C GLN A 307 -5.55 8.12 -12.10
N ASP A 308 -6.56 8.40 -12.91
CA ASP A 308 -7.54 7.39 -13.29
C ASP A 308 -6.87 6.37 -14.23
N MET A 309 -6.73 5.14 -13.76
CA MET A 309 -6.01 4.10 -14.51
C MET A 309 -6.70 3.70 -15.82
N ARG A 310 -7.97 4.11 -16.03
CA ARG A 310 -8.72 3.89 -17.26
C ARG A 310 -8.33 4.91 -18.35
N GLU A 311 -7.77 6.06 -17.96
CA GLU A 311 -7.29 7.09 -18.85
C GLU A 311 -5.83 6.81 -19.25
N ASP A 312 -5.64 5.77 -20.06
CA ASP A 312 -4.32 5.43 -20.60
C ASP A 312 -3.92 6.49 -21.64
N LYS A 313 -2.88 7.28 -21.34
CA LYS A 313 -2.43 8.42 -22.16
C LYS A 313 -1.54 8.00 -23.32
#